data_6af17523095bbbfe72d6324e96234267
#
_entry.id   6af17523095bbbfe72d6324e96234267
#
_cell.length_a   1.000
_cell.length_b   1.000
_cell.length_c   1.000
_cell.angle_alpha   90.00
_cell.angle_beta   90.00
_cell.angle_gamma   90.00
#
_symmetry.space_group_name_H-M   'P 1'
#
loop_
_entity.id
_entity.type
_entity.pdbx_description
1 polymer ?
#
loop_
_entity_poly.entity_id
_entity_poly.type
_entity_poly.pdbx_seq_one_letter_code
_entity_poly.pdbx_strand_id
1 'polypeptide(L)'
;SAASDVYKRQHDCSGVLRRQLNWKEEHKSAVWTAIVRMKIKKQMEFLSELCCPQSELLKSYVDGTELNDRTNREGHAAKVYFDALFGLSFKRGDKTFLNGALNYGYTILLSAFNREIAGLGFNTQLGLAHKSEFNQFNLSCDLVEPFRVIVDKAVFGKDNCQFTPDFKRYLCDILNREIKIDDKYFVVNDAIGIYAKSVFNALEDGDTSKIKEYEF
;
A
#
# COMPACT_ATOMS: atom_id res chain seq x y z
N SER A 1 25.37 -20.26 12.28
CA SER A 1 24.87 -19.65 13.53
C SER A 1 24.17 -18.36 13.21
N ALA A 2 23.16 -17.96 14.00
CA ALA A 2 22.38 -16.75 13.77
C ALA A 2 23.25 -15.48 13.58
N ALA A 3 24.39 -15.38 14.28
CA ALA A 3 25.36 -14.30 14.11
C ALA A 3 26.03 -14.31 12.72
N SER A 4 26.31 -15.49 12.16
CA SER A 4 26.87 -15.63 10.81
C SER A 4 25.87 -15.23 9.73
N ASP A 5 24.58 -15.48 9.95
CA ASP A 5 23.52 -15.13 8.98
C ASP A 5 23.20 -13.63 9.02
N VAL A 6 23.27 -13.00 10.20
CA VAL A 6 23.16 -11.54 10.35
C VAL A 6 24.35 -10.84 9.67
N TYR A 7 25.56 -11.37 9.86
CA TYR A 7 26.79 -10.82 9.25
C TYR A 7 26.77 -10.94 7.72
N LYS A 8 26.28 -12.08 7.17
CA LYS A 8 26.11 -12.26 5.73
C LYS A 8 25.07 -11.29 5.14
N ARG A 9 23.96 -11.02 5.85
CA ARG A 9 22.96 -10.04 5.42
C ARG A 9 23.48 -8.61 5.41
N GLN A 10 24.34 -8.23 6.36
CA GLN A 10 24.96 -6.90 6.39
C GLN A 10 25.95 -6.66 5.24
N HIS A 11 26.55 -7.74 4.69
CA HIS A 11 27.50 -7.62 3.56
C HIS A 11 26.85 -7.52 2.19
N ASP A 12 25.54 -7.78 2.03
CA ASP A 12 24.88 -7.78 0.72
C ASP A 12 24.09 -6.49 0.41
N CYS A 13 24.11 -5.46 1.27
CA CYS A 13 23.38 -4.21 1.02
C CYS A 13 23.79 -3.54 -0.31
N SER A 14 25.06 -3.61 -0.68
CA SER A 14 25.51 -3.08 -1.97
C SER A 14 25.02 -3.91 -3.16
N GLY A 15 24.89 -5.22 -2.99
CA GLY A 15 24.34 -6.13 -3.99
C GLY A 15 22.84 -5.86 -4.22
N VAL A 16 22.08 -5.70 -3.13
CA VAL A 16 20.65 -5.34 -3.21
C VAL A 16 20.44 -4.01 -3.93
N LEU A 17 21.22 -2.98 -3.57
CA LEU A 17 21.13 -1.67 -4.22
C LEU A 17 21.46 -1.76 -5.72
N ARG A 18 22.48 -2.52 -6.10
CA ARG A 18 22.81 -2.75 -7.51
C ARG A 18 21.68 -3.45 -8.27
N ARG A 19 21.03 -4.46 -7.67
CA ARG A 19 19.85 -5.12 -8.26
C ARG A 19 18.71 -4.11 -8.45
N GLN A 20 18.42 -3.28 -7.44
CA GLN A 20 17.40 -2.25 -7.51
C GLN A 20 17.65 -1.24 -8.64
N LEU A 21 18.88 -0.77 -8.80
CA LEU A 21 19.27 0.16 -9.87
C LEU A 21 19.14 -0.46 -11.26
N ASN A 22 19.23 -1.79 -11.36
CA ASN A 22 19.14 -2.53 -12.62
C ASN A 22 17.70 -3.04 -12.93
N TRP A 23 16.69 -2.71 -12.12
CA TRP A 23 15.31 -3.05 -12.46
C TRP A 23 14.92 -2.42 -13.80
N LYS A 24 14.42 -3.26 -14.71
CA LYS A 24 14.01 -2.81 -16.04
C LYS A 24 12.75 -1.94 -15.93
N GLU A 25 12.65 -0.89 -16.75
CA GLU A 25 11.49 0.01 -16.76
C GLU A 25 10.19 -0.72 -17.14
N GLU A 26 10.26 -1.76 -17.98
CA GLU A 26 9.12 -2.61 -18.30
C GLU A 26 8.58 -3.36 -17.07
N HIS A 27 9.50 -3.91 -16.21
CA HIS A 27 9.12 -4.57 -14.97
C HIS A 27 8.51 -3.58 -13.96
N LYS A 28 9.13 -2.40 -13.81
CA LYS A 28 8.59 -1.34 -12.94
C LYS A 28 7.18 -0.94 -13.36
N SER A 29 6.96 -0.73 -14.67
CA SER A 29 5.64 -0.37 -15.20
C SER A 29 4.60 -1.47 -15.00
N ALA A 30 4.96 -2.73 -15.19
CA ALA A 30 4.07 -3.87 -14.97
C ALA A 30 3.72 -4.03 -13.49
N VAL A 31 4.71 -3.96 -12.60
CA VAL A 31 4.52 -4.06 -11.15
C VAL A 31 3.70 -2.88 -10.62
N TRP A 32 3.96 -1.65 -11.07
CA TRP A 32 3.14 -0.50 -10.72
C TRP A 32 1.68 -0.68 -11.13
N THR A 33 1.45 -1.17 -12.35
CA THR A 33 0.09 -1.49 -12.81
C THR A 33 -0.59 -2.51 -11.91
N ALA A 34 0.11 -3.55 -11.48
CA ALA A 34 -0.42 -4.56 -10.56
C ALA A 34 -0.76 -3.96 -9.19
N ILE A 35 0.10 -3.07 -8.66
CA ILE A 35 -0.14 -2.36 -7.40
C ILE A 35 -1.39 -1.48 -7.49
N VAL A 36 -1.55 -0.72 -8.57
CA VAL A 36 -2.75 0.12 -8.81
C VAL A 36 -4.00 -0.73 -8.90
N ARG A 37 -3.97 -1.82 -9.68
CA ARG A 37 -5.11 -2.76 -9.77
C ARG A 37 -5.48 -3.34 -8.41
N MET A 38 -4.49 -3.75 -7.62
CA MET A 38 -4.72 -4.26 -6.27
C MET A 38 -5.34 -3.20 -5.36
N LYS A 39 -4.85 -1.96 -5.39
CA LYS A 39 -5.45 -0.84 -4.65
C LYS A 39 -6.92 -0.65 -5.00
N ILE A 40 -7.24 -0.53 -6.29
CA ILE A 40 -8.62 -0.33 -6.75
C ILE A 40 -9.50 -1.54 -6.35
N LYS A 41 -8.97 -2.76 -6.48
CA LYS A 41 -9.64 -3.98 -6.06
C LYS A 41 -9.98 -3.95 -4.56
N LYS A 42 -9.05 -3.55 -3.69
CA LYS A 42 -9.30 -3.44 -2.24
C LYS A 42 -10.35 -2.37 -1.91
N GLN A 43 -10.33 -1.25 -2.62
CA GLN A 43 -11.37 -0.22 -2.52
C GLN A 43 -12.74 -0.76 -2.97
N MET A 44 -12.78 -1.49 -4.09
CA MET A 44 -13.98 -2.15 -4.60
C MET A 44 -14.54 -3.17 -3.59
N GLU A 45 -13.68 -4.03 -3.03
CA GLU A 45 -14.05 -5.02 -2.04
C GLU A 45 -14.70 -4.34 -0.81
N PHE A 46 -14.10 -3.27 -0.30
CA PHE A 46 -14.67 -2.55 0.84
C PHE A 46 -16.01 -1.88 0.52
N LEU A 47 -16.17 -1.24 -0.65
CA LEU A 47 -17.47 -0.70 -1.05
C LEU A 47 -18.53 -1.81 -1.24
N SER A 48 -18.13 -2.98 -1.71
CA SER A 48 -19.02 -4.14 -1.84
C SER A 48 -19.48 -4.65 -0.47
N GLU A 49 -18.60 -4.73 0.53
CA GLU A 49 -18.97 -5.06 1.93
C GLU A 49 -20.00 -4.06 2.49
N LEU A 50 -19.91 -2.80 2.11
CA LEU A 50 -20.86 -1.75 2.49
C LEU A 50 -22.14 -1.72 1.62
N CYS A 51 -22.29 -2.65 0.67
CA CYS A 51 -23.36 -2.68 -0.30
C CYS A 51 -23.48 -1.38 -1.13
N CYS A 52 -22.37 -0.67 -1.34
CA CYS A 52 -22.34 0.55 -2.15
C CYS A 52 -22.31 0.20 -3.65
N PRO A 53 -23.26 0.72 -4.47
CA PRO A 53 -23.34 0.39 -5.91
C PRO A 53 -22.10 0.85 -6.71
N GLN A 54 -21.33 1.81 -6.20
CA GLN A 54 -20.10 2.29 -6.81
C GLN A 54 -19.00 1.20 -6.90
N SER A 55 -19.13 0.09 -6.18
CA SER A 55 -18.23 -1.07 -6.28
C SER A 55 -18.17 -1.61 -7.71
N GLU A 56 -19.30 -1.65 -8.45
CA GLU A 56 -19.34 -2.10 -9.85
C GLU A 56 -18.55 -1.18 -10.79
N LEU A 57 -18.58 0.13 -10.52
CA LEU A 57 -17.77 1.08 -11.30
C LEU A 57 -16.28 0.88 -11.04
N LEU A 58 -15.87 0.64 -9.77
CA LEU A 58 -14.48 0.35 -9.44
C LEU A 58 -14.01 -0.96 -10.09
N LYS A 59 -14.87 -1.97 -10.19
CA LYS A 59 -14.58 -3.20 -10.91
C LYS A 59 -14.20 -2.92 -12.37
N SER A 60 -14.96 -2.07 -13.06
CA SER A 60 -14.64 -1.67 -14.43
C SER A 60 -13.29 -0.93 -14.54
N TYR A 61 -12.87 -0.22 -13.47
CA TYR A 61 -11.57 0.45 -13.44
C TYR A 61 -10.42 -0.54 -13.22
N VAL A 62 -10.60 -1.59 -12.40
CA VAL A 62 -9.61 -2.68 -12.27
C VAL A 62 -9.33 -3.30 -13.64
N ASP A 63 -10.41 -3.66 -14.37
CA ASP A 63 -10.28 -4.31 -15.68
C ASP A 63 -9.69 -3.36 -16.73
N GLY A 64 -10.04 -2.07 -16.67
CA GLY A 64 -9.62 -1.02 -17.60
C GLY A 64 -8.29 -0.34 -17.25
N THR A 65 -7.54 -0.80 -16.22
CA THR A 65 -6.24 -0.22 -15.87
C THR A 65 -5.19 -0.61 -16.90
N GLU A 66 -4.71 0.38 -17.64
CA GLU A 66 -3.64 0.23 -18.64
C GLU A 66 -2.25 0.16 -18.00
N LEU A 67 -1.27 -0.30 -18.79
CA LEU A 67 0.12 -0.36 -18.34
C LEU A 67 0.59 1.00 -17.82
N ASN A 68 1.21 1.00 -16.63
CA ASN A 68 1.69 2.19 -15.92
C ASN A 68 0.59 3.20 -15.56
N ASP A 69 -0.66 2.72 -15.47
CA ASP A 69 -1.86 3.53 -15.18
C ASP A 69 -2.00 4.80 -16.05
N ARG A 70 -1.71 4.69 -17.35
CA ARG A 70 -1.67 5.82 -18.28
C ARG A 70 -2.96 6.64 -18.33
N THR A 71 -4.09 6.01 -18.02
CA THR A 71 -5.43 6.64 -17.99
C THR A 71 -5.82 7.17 -16.61
N ASN A 72 -4.89 7.15 -15.63
CA ASN A 72 -5.11 7.62 -14.25
C ASN A 72 -6.34 6.98 -13.58
N ARG A 73 -6.50 5.66 -13.75
CA ARG A 73 -7.59 4.92 -13.10
C ARG A 73 -7.50 4.96 -11.58
N GLU A 74 -6.29 5.02 -11.04
CA GLU A 74 -6.04 5.22 -9.61
C GLU A 74 -6.74 6.47 -9.08
N GLY A 75 -6.50 7.62 -9.71
CA GLY A 75 -7.10 8.90 -9.32
C GLY A 75 -8.63 8.93 -9.48
N HIS A 76 -9.15 8.36 -10.58
CA HIS A 76 -10.59 8.26 -10.79
C HIS A 76 -11.26 7.34 -9.76
N ALA A 77 -10.66 6.17 -9.49
CA ALA A 77 -11.15 5.24 -8.48
C ALA A 77 -11.13 5.85 -7.08
N ALA A 78 -10.05 6.53 -6.71
CA ALA A 78 -9.94 7.20 -5.43
C ALA A 78 -11.05 8.24 -5.22
N LYS A 79 -11.38 9.03 -6.27
CA LYS A 79 -12.48 10.00 -6.19
C LYS A 79 -13.82 9.30 -5.94
N VAL A 80 -14.19 8.31 -6.76
CA VAL A 80 -15.44 7.56 -6.62
C VAL A 80 -15.53 6.88 -5.25
N TYR A 81 -14.43 6.30 -4.80
CA TYR A 81 -14.32 5.60 -3.52
C TYR A 81 -14.55 6.54 -2.33
N PHE A 82 -13.85 7.66 -2.26
CA PHE A 82 -14.00 8.60 -1.15
C PHE A 82 -15.34 9.33 -1.17
N ASP A 83 -15.88 9.65 -2.36
CA ASP A 83 -17.23 10.21 -2.49
C ASP A 83 -18.30 9.22 -1.97
N ALA A 84 -18.11 7.91 -2.21
CA ALA A 84 -19.02 6.87 -1.69
C ALA A 84 -18.92 6.68 -0.17
N LEU A 85 -17.70 6.75 0.39
CA LEU A 85 -17.48 6.54 1.84
C LEU A 85 -17.87 7.73 2.70
N PHE A 86 -17.53 8.95 2.27
CA PHE A 86 -17.59 10.15 3.11
C PHE A 86 -18.50 11.25 2.52
N GLY A 87 -19.14 10.98 1.39
CA GLY A 87 -20.04 11.90 0.71
C GLY A 87 -19.33 12.84 -0.27
N LEU A 88 -20.13 13.42 -1.19
CA LEU A 88 -19.64 14.26 -2.31
C LEU A 88 -18.93 15.56 -1.87
N SER A 89 -19.14 16.00 -0.64
CA SER A 89 -18.49 17.18 -0.07
C SER A 89 -17.09 16.89 0.48
N PHE A 90 -16.71 15.62 0.63
CA PHE A 90 -15.42 15.23 1.18
C PHE A 90 -14.27 15.57 0.23
N LYS A 91 -13.26 16.25 0.75
CA LYS A 91 -12.02 16.59 0.00
C LYS A 91 -10.82 16.18 0.83
N ARG A 92 -9.93 15.38 0.24
CA ARG A 92 -8.70 14.89 0.91
C ARG A 92 -7.74 15.99 1.38
N GLY A 93 -7.85 17.21 0.83
CA GLY A 93 -7.04 18.36 1.23
C GLY A 93 -7.58 19.16 2.42
N ASP A 94 -8.82 18.94 2.85
CA ASP A 94 -9.45 19.72 3.90
C ASP A 94 -8.92 19.37 5.29
N LYS A 95 -8.84 20.38 6.17
CA LYS A 95 -8.41 20.21 7.57
C LYS A 95 -9.57 19.70 8.43
N THR A 96 -9.96 18.44 8.24
CA THR A 96 -11.02 17.77 8.98
C THR A 96 -10.45 16.69 9.89
N PHE A 97 -11.23 16.25 10.89
CA PHE A 97 -10.89 15.11 11.74
C PHE A 97 -10.63 13.86 10.90
N LEU A 98 -11.52 13.56 9.92
CA LEU A 98 -11.38 12.39 9.05
C LEU A 98 -10.06 12.39 8.29
N ASN A 99 -9.71 13.51 7.66
CA ASN A 99 -8.43 13.62 6.96
C ASN A 99 -7.23 13.50 7.91
N GLY A 100 -7.34 14.06 9.12
CA GLY A 100 -6.34 13.89 10.16
C GLY A 100 -6.15 12.42 10.56
N ALA A 101 -7.25 11.69 10.75
CA ALA A 101 -7.26 10.27 11.11
C ALA A 101 -6.68 9.39 9.98
N LEU A 102 -7.12 9.62 8.74
CA LEU A 102 -6.61 8.93 7.55
C LEU A 102 -5.10 9.17 7.38
N ASN A 103 -4.66 10.42 7.46
CA ASN A 103 -3.24 10.78 7.31
C ASN A 103 -2.38 10.14 8.41
N TYR A 104 -2.86 10.13 9.65
CA TYR A 104 -2.17 9.50 10.77
C TYR A 104 -2.02 7.98 10.56
N GLY A 105 -3.12 7.29 10.20
CA GLY A 105 -3.09 5.86 9.91
C GLY A 105 -2.21 5.52 8.71
N TYR A 106 -2.26 6.31 7.63
CA TYR A 106 -1.38 6.11 6.46
C TYR A 106 0.09 6.31 6.81
N THR A 107 0.42 7.24 7.72
CA THR A 107 1.79 7.44 8.20
C THR A 107 2.29 6.23 9.00
N ILE A 108 1.43 5.59 9.79
CA ILE A 108 1.75 4.34 10.51
C ILE A 108 2.10 3.23 9.52
N LEU A 109 1.25 3.00 8.50
CA LEU A 109 1.53 2.01 7.45
C LEU A 109 2.81 2.35 6.69
N LEU A 110 2.98 3.61 6.28
CA LEU A 110 4.18 4.05 5.55
C LEU A 110 5.46 3.79 6.37
N SER A 111 5.42 4.04 7.68
CA SER A 111 6.54 3.77 8.58
C SER A 111 6.87 2.28 8.68
N ALA A 112 5.84 1.41 8.69
CA ALA A 112 6.02 -0.04 8.68
C ALA A 112 6.64 -0.50 7.34
N PHE A 113 6.14 0.00 6.20
CA PHE A 113 6.72 -0.27 4.88
C PHE A 113 8.17 0.20 4.78
N ASN A 114 8.49 1.42 5.26
CA ASN A 114 9.87 1.93 5.28
C ASN A 114 10.81 1.00 6.03
N ARG A 115 10.40 0.53 7.21
CA ARG A 115 11.18 -0.39 8.02
C ARG A 115 11.44 -1.71 7.29
N GLU A 116 10.40 -2.30 6.69
CA GLU A 116 10.52 -3.58 5.98
C GLU A 116 11.38 -3.44 4.71
N ILE A 117 11.18 -2.40 3.91
CA ILE A 117 11.95 -2.14 2.68
C ILE A 117 13.43 -1.93 3.02
N ALA A 118 13.72 -1.08 4.02
CA ALA A 118 15.09 -0.84 4.48
C ALA A 118 15.70 -2.10 5.11
N GLY A 119 14.92 -2.87 5.88
CA GLY A 119 15.35 -4.15 6.46
C GLY A 119 15.71 -5.22 5.41
N LEU A 120 15.10 -5.14 4.22
CA LEU A 120 15.42 -5.97 3.07
C LEU A 120 16.63 -5.45 2.25
N GLY A 121 17.17 -4.27 2.61
CA GLY A 121 18.34 -3.66 1.99
C GLY A 121 18.04 -2.77 0.79
N PHE A 122 16.76 -2.50 0.48
CA PHE A 122 16.36 -1.64 -0.63
C PHE A 122 16.34 -0.16 -0.22
N ASN A 123 16.65 0.72 -1.17
CA ASN A 123 16.60 2.17 -0.98
C ASN A 123 15.17 2.69 -1.19
N THR A 124 14.59 3.31 -0.16
CA THR A 124 13.22 3.84 -0.19
C THR A 124 13.03 5.06 -1.09
N GLN A 125 14.11 5.77 -1.46
CA GLN A 125 14.06 6.94 -2.35
C GLN A 125 13.77 6.56 -3.81
N LEU A 126 14.15 5.35 -4.23
CA LEU A 126 14.05 4.89 -5.61
C LEU A 126 12.70 4.22 -5.86
N GLY A 127 11.67 5.02 -6.12
CA GLY A 127 10.31 4.55 -6.37
C GLY A 127 10.10 4.00 -7.80
N LEU A 128 8.94 3.39 -7.99
CA LEU A 128 8.46 2.88 -9.29
C LEU A 128 7.75 3.99 -10.07
N ALA A 129 6.74 4.61 -9.45
CA ALA A 129 5.92 5.69 -9.99
C ALA A 129 6.21 7.03 -9.30
N HIS A 130 6.30 7.04 -7.97
CA HIS A 130 6.70 8.23 -7.23
C HIS A 130 8.19 8.52 -7.45
N LYS A 131 8.50 9.69 -8.01
CA LYS A 131 9.88 10.11 -8.41
C LYS A 131 10.22 11.51 -7.89
N SER A 132 9.64 11.94 -6.77
CA SER A 132 9.96 13.24 -6.17
C SER A 132 11.38 13.22 -5.59
N GLU A 133 12.22 14.17 -6.00
CA GLU A 133 13.59 14.33 -5.47
C GLU A 133 13.61 14.70 -3.98
N PHE A 134 12.52 15.28 -3.47
CA PHE A 134 12.38 15.70 -2.07
C PHE A 134 11.77 14.62 -1.17
N ASN A 135 11.24 13.54 -1.75
CA ASN A 135 10.61 12.47 -0.97
C ASN A 135 11.58 11.31 -0.75
N GLN A 136 11.98 11.09 0.50
CA GLN A 136 12.86 9.99 0.89
C GLN A 136 12.18 8.62 0.88
N PHE A 137 10.86 8.56 0.62
CA PHE A 137 10.02 7.37 0.78
C PHE A 137 9.23 7.02 -0.48
N ASN A 138 9.72 7.38 -1.66
CA ASN A 138 9.05 7.15 -2.93
C ASN A 138 8.60 5.68 -3.11
N LEU A 139 9.51 4.72 -2.88
CA LEU A 139 9.21 3.29 -3.01
C LEU A 139 8.20 2.81 -1.97
N SER A 140 8.30 3.31 -0.75
CA SER A 140 7.32 2.97 0.29
C SER A 140 5.94 3.58 -0.01
N CYS A 141 5.90 4.78 -0.62
CA CYS A 141 4.66 5.39 -1.10
C CYS A 141 4.01 4.55 -2.21
N ASP A 142 4.83 3.95 -3.10
CA ASP A 142 4.30 3.05 -4.14
C ASP A 142 3.72 1.76 -3.52
N LEU A 143 4.47 1.12 -2.63
CA LEU A 143 4.08 -0.19 -2.10
C LEU A 143 2.93 -0.13 -1.10
N VAL A 144 2.75 0.97 -0.37
CA VAL A 144 1.69 1.11 0.66
C VAL A 144 0.28 1.22 0.07
N GLU A 145 0.15 1.57 -1.22
CA GLU A 145 -1.13 1.93 -1.83
C GLU A 145 -2.25 0.89 -1.62
N PRO A 146 -2.06 -0.41 -1.83
CA PRO A 146 -3.12 -1.39 -1.59
C PRO A 146 -3.53 -1.50 -0.11
N PHE A 147 -2.61 -1.23 0.82
CA PHE A 147 -2.85 -1.36 2.27
C PHE A 147 -3.60 -0.18 2.88
N ARG A 148 -3.73 0.96 2.16
CA ARG A 148 -4.44 2.14 2.67
C ARG A 148 -5.88 1.83 3.08
N VAL A 149 -6.55 0.90 2.41
CA VAL A 149 -7.93 0.50 2.72
C VAL A 149 -8.08 -0.07 4.13
N ILE A 150 -7.03 -0.64 4.73
CA ILE A 150 -7.03 -1.09 6.14
C ILE A 150 -7.27 0.09 7.08
N VAL A 151 -6.66 1.23 6.79
CA VAL A 151 -6.89 2.49 7.54
C VAL A 151 -8.27 3.04 7.26
N ASP A 152 -8.71 3.02 5.99
CA ASP A 152 -10.01 3.53 5.59
C ASP A 152 -11.14 2.79 6.34
N LYS A 153 -11.06 1.45 6.42
CA LYS A 153 -11.97 0.61 7.22
C LYS A 153 -11.93 0.96 8.72
N ALA A 154 -10.75 1.30 9.25
CA ALA A 154 -10.61 1.68 10.66
C ALA A 154 -11.21 3.06 10.98
N VAL A 155 -11.18 3.98 10.02
CA VAL A 155 -11.64 5.37 10.17
C VAL A 155 -13.12 5.53 9.78
N PHE A 156 -13.64 4.66 8.92
CA PHE A 156 -15.03 4.70 8.48
C PHE A 156 -16.01 4.68 9.66
N GLY A 157 -17.02 5.56 9.64
CA GLY A 157 -18.01 5.71 10.72
C GLY A 157 -17.49 6.36 12.02
N LYS A 158 -16.30 6.99 11.97
CA LYS A 158 -15.70 7.69 13.14
C LYS A 158 -15.78 9.22 13.06
N ASP A 159 -16.68 9.77 12.25
CA ASP A 159 -16.81 11.21 11.97
C ASP A 159 -16.95 12.08 13.23
N ASN A 160 -17.58 11.56 14.27
CA ASN A 160 -17.84 12.24 15.53
C ASN A 160 -16.80 11.96 16.63
N CYS A 161 -15.68 11.29 16.30
CA CYS A 161 -14.61 11.03 17.24
C CYS A 161 -13.69 12.24 17.42
N GLN A 162 -12.96 12.26 18.53
CA GLN A 162 -11.90 13.23 18.78
C GLN A 162 -10.54 12.57 18.63
N PHE A 163 -9.52 13.36 18.28
CA PHE A 163 -8.15 12.87 18.09
C PHE A 163 -7.42 12.67 19.44
N THR A 164 -8.00 11.83 20.29
CA THR A 164 -7.50 11.52 21.65
C THR A 164 -6.30 10.55 21.61
N PRO A 165 -5.53 10.44 22.72
CA PRO A 165 -4.50 9.40 22.84
C PRO A 165 -5.04 7.98 22.63
N ASP A 166 -6.27 7.70 23.08
CA ASP A 166 -6.91 6.39 22.87
C ASP A 166 -7.22 6.13 21.39
N PHE A 167 -7.72 7.13 20.68
CA PHE A 167 -7.96 7.02 19.24
C PHE A 167 -6.65 6.83 18.46
N LYS A 168 -5.58 7.50 18.86
CA LYS A 168 -4.24 7.27 18.28
C LYS A 168 -3.74 5.85 18.51
N ARG A 169 -3.91 5.31 19.73
CA ARG A 169 -3.58 3.89 20.04
C ARG A 169 -4.39 2.92 19.20
N TYR A 170 -5.70 3.18 19.05
CA TYR A 170 -6.56 2.40 18.16
C TYR A 170 -6.05 2.36 16.71
N LEU A 171 -5.58 3.51 16.19
CA LEU A 171 -4.97 3.55 14.84
C LEU A 171 -3.60 2.86 14.79
N CYS A 172 -2.78 2.95 15.83
CA CYS A 172 -1.51 2.22 15.90
C CYS A 172 -1.72 0.70 15.92
N ASP A 173 -2.81 0.24 16.54
CA ASP A 173 -3.17 -1.18 16.63
C ASP A 173 -3.56 -1.81 15.27
N ILE A 174 -3.70 -1.00 14.21
CA ILE A 174 -3.92 -1.50 12.84
C ILE A 174 -2.84 -2.51 12.44
N LEU A 175 -1.60 -2.31 12.86
CA LEU A 175 -0.50 -3.21 12.53
C LEU A 175 -0.62 -4.59 13.18
N ASN A 176 -1.42 -4.73 14.24
CA ASN A 176 -1.68 -5.98 14.95
C ASN A 176 -2.96 -6.70 14.45
N ARG A 177 -3.72 -6.09 13.54
CA ARG A 177 -4.91 -6.74 12.96
C ARG A 177 -4.50 -7.85 12.04
N GLU A 178 -5.30 -8.90 12.01
CA GLU A 178 -5.07 -10.04 11.14
C GLU A 178 -5.66 -9.80 9.74
N ILE A 179 -4.90 -10.20 8.74
CA ILE A 179 -5.30 -10.29 7.33
C ILE A 179 -4.79 -11.61 6.78
N LYS A 180 -5.38 -12.09 5.67
CA LYS A 180 -5.09 -13.39 5.10
C LYS A 180 -4.23 -13.24 3.85
N ILE A 181 -3.19 -14.06 3.71
CA ILE A 181 -2.36 -14.21 2.50
C ILE A 181 -2.17 -15.71 2.26
N ASP A 182 -2.45 -16.20 1.05
CA ASP A 182 -2.30 -17.61 0.68
C ASP A 182 -2.95 -18.55 1.72
N ASP A 183 -4.20 -18.28 2.09
CA ASP A 183 -4.99 -19.05 3.07
C ASP A 183 -4.45 -19.10 4.51
N LYS A 184 -3.47 -18.23 4.85
CA LYS A 184 -2.90 -18.11 6.20
C LYS A 184 -3.12 -16.74 6.77
N TYR A 185 -3.41 -16.66 8.07
CA TYR A 185 -3.55 -15.40 8.78
C TYR A 185 -2.19 -14.87 9.24
N PHE A 186 -1.99 -13.58 9.05
CA PHE A 186 -0.82 -12.83 9.50
C PHE A 186 -1.27 -11.50 10.09
N VAL A 187 -0.58 -11.00 11.07
CA VAL A 187 -0.76 -9.60 11.48
C VAL A 187 -0.29 -8.69 10.34
N VAL A 188 -0.94 -7.54 10.18
CA VAL A 188 -0.63 -6.57 9.09
C VAL A 188 0.86 -6.27 9.03
N ASN A 189 1.51 -6.12 10.18
CA ASN A 189 2.95 -5.88 10.25
C ASN A 189 3.78 -6.94 9.52
N ASP A 190 3.48 -8.22 9.70
CA ASP A 190 4.20 -9.33 9.07
C ASP A 190 3.80 -9.51 7.60
N ALA A 191 2.52 -9.29 7.31
CA ALA A 191 1.98 -9.31 5.95
C ALA A 191 2.64 -8.28 5.03
N ILE A 192 3.00 -7.09 5.55
CA ILE A 192 3.77 -6.07 4.83
C ILE A 192 5.10 -6.65 4.34
N GLY A 193 5.82 -7.39 5.20
CA GLY A 193 7.09 -8.02 4.83
C GLY A 193 6.93 -9.10 3.75
N ILE A 194 5.87 -9.93 3.84
CA ILE A 194 5.55 -10.96 2.83
C ILE A 194 5.23 -10.29 1.49
N TYR A 195 4.36 -9.29 1.50
CA TYR A 195 3.97 -8.54 0.31
C TYR A 195 5.18 -7.84 -0.33
N ALA A 196 5.98 -7.06 0.44
CA ALA A 196 7.13 -6.35 -0.08
C ALA A 196 8.15 -7.29 -0.75
N LYS A 197 8.46 -8.43 -0.13
CA LYS A 197 9.33 -9.46 -0.74
C LYS A 197 8.77 -9.98 -2.06
N SER A 198 7.46 -10.21 -2.14
CA SER A 198 6.82 -10.68 -3.37
C SER A 198 6.88 -9.66 -4.50
N VAL A 199 6.72 -8.37 -4.17
CA VAL A 199 6.88 -7.25 -5.12
C VAL A 199 8.31 -7.17 -5.64
N PHE A 200 9.33 -7.32 -4.77
CA PHE A 200 10.73 -7.29 -5.20
C PHE A 200 11.10 -8.48 -6.08
N ASN A 201 10.59 -9.67 -5.78
CA ASN A 201 10.76 -10.83 -6.66
C ASN A 201 10.11 -10.58 -8.04
N ALA A 202 8.91 -9.98 -8.07
CA ALA A 202 8.27 -9.63 -9.34
C ALA A 202 9.05 -8.59 -10.15
N LEU A 203 9.70 -7.63 -9.48
CA LEU A 203 10.58 -6.64 -10.12
C LEU A 203 11.85 -7.26 -10.70
N GLU A 204 12.42 -8.25 -10.03
CA GLU A 204 13.61 -8.96 -10.51
C GLU A 204 13.28 -9.86 -11.70
N ASP A 205 12.20 -10.63 -11.62
CA ASP A 205 11.84 -11.66 -12.61
C ASP A 205 10.96 -11.12 -13.75
N GLY A 206 10.28 -9.98 -13.58
CA GLY A 206 9.31 -9.45 -14.54
C GLY A 206 7.96 -10.17 -14.50
N ASP A 207 7.68 -10.94 -13.43
CA ASP A 207 6.49 -11.75 -13.29
C ASP A 207 5.58 -11.23 -12.17
N THR A 208 4.56 -10.47 -12.55
CA THR A 208 3.62 -9.86 -11.59
C THR A 208 2.70 -10.88 -10.91
N SER A 209 2.58 -12.12 -11.42
CA SER A 209 1.79 -13.17 -10.76
C SER A 209 2.36 -13.61 -9.40
N LYS A 210 3.63 -13.27 -9.14
CA LYS A 210 4.31 -13.52 -7.86
C LYS A 210 3.89 -12.59 -6.73
N ILE A 211 3.24 -11.46 -7.06
CA ILE A 211 2.81 -10.48 -6.06
C ILE A 211 1.71 -11.10 -5.21
N LYS A 212 1.94 -11.12 -3.90
CA LYS A 212 0.99 -11.66 -2.93
C LYS A 212 -0.09 -10.63 -2.61
N GLU A 213 -1.34 -10.99 -2.85
CA GLU A 213 -2.48 -10.20 -2.43
C GLU A 213 -2.90 -10.61 -1.01
N TYR A 214 -3.43 -9.66 -0.25
CA TYR A 214 -4.07 -9.96 1.02
C TYR A 214 -5.60 -9.97 0.87
N GLU A 215 -6.27 -10.67 1.77
CA GLU A 215 -7.71 -10.67 1.97
C GLU A 215 -8.03 -10.20 3.40
N PHE A 216 -9.22 -9.59 3.59
CA PHE A 216 -9.68 -9.17 4.91
C PHE A 216 -10.30 -10.32 5.69
#